data_64d6276d874bae007d6a20f3de08f0c8
#
_entry.id   64d6276d874bae007d6a20f3de08f0c8
#
_cell.length_a   1.000
_cell.length_b   1.000
_cell.length_c   1.000
_cell.angle_alpha   90.00
_cell.angle_beta   90.00
_cell.angle_gamma   90.00
#
_symmetry.space_group_name_H-M   'P 1'
#
loop_
_entity.id
_entity.type
_entity.pdbx_description
1 polymer ?
#
loop_
_entity_poly.entity_id
_entity_poly.type
_entity_poly.pdbx_seq_one_letter_code
_entity_poly.pdbx_strand_id
1 'polypeptide(L)'
;ALKGISHKNSIIKRNIIAHMAVNGECTLSELTKELHISVPTITKLVQELVDENIVTDLGKVETPGGRRPNIFGLANSAIYFAGVNVGRDNMTFLITDLQNNIIKEEYDYTFELLDRPQCIERICTNIENFIATCGIDRGKILGLGVCMTGRVNPDTGRSYKYFTTSEQSLRDLLEERVGIRVLLENDTRARCYAEYTCGKSKDESNVLYLHMGRGVAIGIVVDGQLYYGKSGFAGEFGHIPFFDNEIICSCGKKGCLETEVSGIAIEDKMSHLIERGVNTILKEKYDKQKSIHIDDIIAAAKNDDNLSIELIEEAGEKVGKAVAFLINTFNPETVIVGGNMAAAGDYIMLPLKSATNKYSLNLVYKDTKFRVSKMTENANAWGVAMLIRNKIIGI
;
A
#
# COMPACT_ATOMS: atom_id res chain seq x y z
N ALA A 1 9.60 22.07 15.68
CA ALA A 1 8.48 23.02 15.57
C ALA A 1 7.27 22.67 16.44
N LEU A 2 7.00 21.40 16.71
CA LEU A 2 5.87 20.98 17.57
C LEU A 2 6.24 20.74 19.06
N LYS A 3 7.48 21.02 19.46
CA LYS A 3 7.95 20.90 20.85
C LYS A 3 8.03 22.28 21.50
N GLY A 4 7.11 22.60 22.42
CA GLY A 4 7.31 23.73 23.35
C GLY A 4 6.22 24.81 23.46
N ILE A 5 5.04 24.58 22.85
CA ILE A 5 3.89 25.48 23.01
C ILE A 5 2.82 24.78 23.84
N SER A 6 1.96 25.54 24.56
CA SER A 6 0.84 24.97 25.34
C SER A 6 0.20 23.80 24.56
N HIS A 7 0.02 22.65 25.18
CA HIS A 7 -0.50 21.42 24.59
C HIS A 7 -1.75 21.68 23.72
N LYS A 8 -2.59 22.63 24.10
CA LYS A 8 -3.78 23.06 23.35
C LYS A 8 -3.45 23.68 21.98
N ASN A 9 -2.46 24.59 21.91
CA ASN A 9 -2.08 25.24 20.64
C ASN A 9 -1.43 24.26 19.66
N SER A 10 -0.66 23.30 20.16
CA SER A 10 -0.06 22.25 19.32
C SER A 10 -1.13 21.37 18.68
N ILE A 11 -2.20 21.03 19.41
CA ILE A 11 -3.34 20.28 18.86
C ILE A 11 -4.04 21.10 17.77
N ILE A 12 -4.29 22.40 18.01
CA ILE A 12 -4.96 23.26 17.02
C ILE A 12 -4.10 23.41 15.76
N LYS A 13 -2.79 23.67 15.89
CA LYS A 13 -1.86 23.71 14.73
C LYS A 13 -1.92 22.41 13.92
N ARG A 14 -1.91 21.25 14.60
CA ARG A 14 -2.05 19.96 13.94
C ARG A 14 -3.38 19.82 13.19
N ASN A 15 -4.49 20.26 13.79
CA ASN A 15 -5.81 20.24 13.14
C ASN A 15 -5.87 21.17 11.92
N ILE A 16 -5.21 22.34 11.96
CA ILE A 16 -5.07 23.26 10.81
C ILE A 16 -4.33 22.54 9.66
N ILE A 17 -3.18 21.93 9.98
CA ILE A 17 -2.39 21.18 9.00
C ILE A 17 -3.21 20.00 8.43
N ALA A 18 -3.90 19.25 9.30
CA ALA A 18 -4.76 18.14 8.90
C ALA A 18 -5.88 18.60 7.95
N HIS A 19 -6.55 19.69 8.29
CA HIS A 19 -7.62 20.25 7.44
C HIS A 19 -7.08 20.63 6.05
N MET A 20 -5.97 21.37 5.98
CA MET A 20 -5.34 21.75 4.70
C MET A 20 -4.83 20.54 3.93
N ALA A 21 -4.37 19.49 4.62
CA ALA A 21 -3.88 18.27 3.99
C ALA A 21 -5.00 17.45 3.30
N VAL A 22 -6.23 17.56 3.81
CA VAL A 22 -7.41 16.85 3.25
C VAL A 22 -8.16 17.72 2.25
N ASN A 23 -8.39 18.99 2.58
CA ASN A 23 -9.29 19.87 1.83
C ASN A 23 -8.54 20.83 0.89
N GLY A 24 -7.20 20.88 0.97
CA GLY A 24 -6.39 21.80 0.19
C GLY A 24 -6.32 23.21 0.77
N GLU A 25 -6.17 24.18 -0.12
CA GLU A 25 -6.08 25.60 0.22
C GLU A 25 -7.38 26.11 0.86
N CYS A 26 -7.27 26.95 1.86
CA CYS A 26 -8.43 27.48 2.58
C CYS A 26 -8.20 28.91 3.12
N THR A 27 -9.30 29.59 3.46
CA THR A 27 -9.31 30.90 4.09
C THR A 27 -9.33 30.78 5.62
N LEU A 28 -8.95 31.84 6.35
CA LEU A 28 -9.09 31.89 7.82
C LEU A 28 -10.56 31.73 8.26
N SER A 29 -11.52 32.20 7.44
CA SER A 29 -12.94 32.07 7.73
C SER A 29 -13.42 30.63 7.69
N GLU A 30 -12.98 29.86 6.69
CA GLU A 30 -13.27 28.42 6.57
C GLU A 30 -12.66 27.65 7.74
N LEU A 31 -11.37 27.87 8.06
CA LEU A 31 -10.72 27.23 9.21
C LEU A 31 -11.43 27.55 10.53
N THR A 32 -11.88 28.80 10.71
CA THR A 32 -12.64 29.23 11.90
C THR A 32 -13.95 28.44 12.04
N LYS A 33 -14.67 28.30 10.91
CA LYS A 33 -15.94 27.61 10.87
C LYS A 33 -15.79 26.12 11.11
N GLU A 34 -14.84 25.47 10.42
CA GLU A 34 -14.64 24.03 10.48
C GLU A 34 -14.05 23.55 11.80
N LEU A 35 -13.11 24.32 12.35
CA LEU A 35 -12.45 23.94 13.60
C LEU A 35 -13.18 24.46 14.85
N HIS A 36 -14.24 25.26 14.68
CA HIS A 36 -15.00 25.92 15.78
C HIS A 36 -14.12 26.71 16.74
N ILE A 37 -13.12 27.44 16.21
CA ILE A 37 -12.13 28.21 16.96
C ILE A 37 -12.25 29.69 16.59
N SER A 38 -12.03 30.61 17.55
CA SER A 38 -12.16 32.05 17.32
C SER A 38 -11.18 32.57 16.25
N VAL A 39 -11.64 33.57 15.46
CA VAL A 39 -10.82 34.20 14.42
C VAL A 39 -9.44 34.67 14.93
N PRO A 40 -9.33 35.38 16.08
CA PRO A 40 -8.01 35.82 16.59
C PRO A 40 -7.05 34.64 16.82
N THR A 41 -7.55 33.53 17.37
CA THR A 41 -6.74 32.34 17.65
C THR A 41 -6.26 31.69 16.36
N ILE A 42 -7.17 31.48 15.38
CA ILE A 42 -6.81 30.91 14.07
C ILE A 42 -5.79 31.80 13.37
N THR A 43 -6.03 33.11 13.30
CA THR A 43 -5.11 34.06 12.65
C THR A 43 -3.71 33.99 13.27
N LYS A 44 -3.62 34.00 14.61
CA LYS A 44 -2.33 33.87 15.30
C LYS A 44 -1.62 32.54 14.95
N LEU A 45 -2.33 31.42 15.04
CA LEU A 45 -1.71 30.10 14.82
C LEU A 45 -1.35 29.85 13.35
N VAL A 46 -2.16 30.34 12.40
CA VAL A 46 -1.81 30.30 10.98
C VAL A 46 -0.58 31.15 10.71
N GLN A 47 -0.48 32.38 11.31
CA GLN A 47 0.72 33.20 11.15
C GLN A 47 1.97 32.50 11.72
N GLU A 48 1.87 31.87 12.90
CA GLU A 48 2.97 31.08 13.43
C GLU A 48 3.40 29.94 12.50
N LEU A 49 2.44 29.27 11.83
CA LEU A 49 2.72 28.23 10.84
C LEU A 49 3.36 28.80 9.55
N VAL A 50 3.00 30.02 9.16
CA VAL A 50 3.64 30.75 8.05
C VAL A 50 5.08 31.12 8.41
N ASP A 51 5.32 31.63 9.61
CA ASP A 51 6.66 31.98 10.09
C ASP A 51 7.55 30.73 10.22
N GLU A 52 6.97 29.58 10.53
CA GLU A 52 7.62 28.26 10.54
C GLU A 52 7.78 27.64 9.13
N ASN A 53 7.32 28.32 8.07
CA ASN A 53 7.28 27.84 6.69
C ASN A 53 6.50 26.53 6.47
N ILE A 54 5.56 26.19 7.35
CA ILE A 54 4.68 25.01 7.21
C ILE A 54 3.45 25.35 6.36
N VAL A 55 2.99 26.60 6.45
CA VAL A 55 1.90 27.15 5.66
C VAL A 55 2.44 28.31 4.82
N THR A 56 1.89 28.48 3.63
CA THR A 56 2.19 29.59 2.72
C THR A 56 0.94 30.47 2.55
N ASP A 57 1.09 31.79 2.66
CA ASP A 57 0.08 32.75 2.23
C ASP A 57 0.13 32.87 0.70
N LEU A 58 -0.91 32.40 0.03
CA LEU A 58 -1.04 32.36 -1.43
C LEU A 58 -1.64 33.67 -1.98
N GLY A 59 -1.91 34.62 -1.12
CA GLY A 59 -2.45 35.92 -1.52
C GLY A 59 -3.99 35.97 -1.55
N LYS A 60 -4.52 36.98 -2.24
CA LYS A 60 -5.95 37.28 -2.27
C LYS A 60 -6.65 36.59 -3.43
N VAL A 61 -7.81 35.99 -3.16
CA VAL A 61 -8.69 35.42 -4.22
C VAL A 61 -9.58 36.47 -4.82
N GLU A 62 -9.75 36.42 -6.13
CA GLU A 62 -10.79 37.21 -6.83
C GLU A 62 -12.18 36.63 -6.52
N THR A 63 -12.99 37.39 -5.80
CA THR A 63 -14.38 37.05 -5.54
C THR A 63 -15.28 38.05 -6.29
N PRO A 64 -16.39 37.62 -6.89
CA PRO A 64 -17.35 38.54 -7.52
C PRO A 64 -18.12 39.34 -6.45
N GLY A 65 -17.48 40.40 -5.94
CA GLY A 65 -18.05 41.34 -4.95
C GLY A 65 -17.76 41.03 -3.52
N GLY A 66 -17.06 41.93 -2.80
CA GLY A 66 -16.77 41.85 -1.38
C GLY A 66 -15.27 41.94 -1.02
N ARG A 67 -14.97 41.81 0.29
CA ARG A 67 -13.58 41.82 0.83
C ARG A 67 -12.87 40.55 0.34
N ARG A 68 -11.79 40.72 -0.40
CA ARG A 68 -10.93 39.61 -0.91
C ARG A 68 -10.19 38.97 0.26
N PRO A 69 -10.52 37.71 0.65
CA PRO A 69 -9.78 37.01 1.72
C PRO A 69 -8.44 36.48 1.19
N ASN A 70 -7.44 36.37 2.10
CA ASN A 70 -6.24 35.62 1.80
C ASN A 70 -6.53 34.13 1.86
N ILE A 71 -5.92 33.38 0.93
CA ILE A 71 -5.89 31.92 0.93
C ILE A 71 -4.56 31.43 1.47
N PHE A 72 -4.60 30.37 2.25
CA PHE A 72 -3.46 29.70 2.85
C PHE A 72 -3.43 28.25 2.42
N GLY A 73 -2.22 27.73 2.15
CA GLY A 73 -1.99 26.34 1.76
C GLY A 73 -0.75 25.77 2.46
N LEU A 74 -0.57 24.46 2.41
CA LEU A 74 0.63 23.80 2.95
C LEU A 74 1.85 24.13 2.08
N ALA A 75 2.98 24.42 2.73
CA ALA A 75 4.25 24.64 2.05
C ALA A 75 4.90 23.32 1.63
N ASN A 76 5.40 23.24 0.38
CA ASN A 76 5.94 22.00 -0.21
C ASN A 76 7.31 21.58 0.34
N SER A 77 8.04 22.46 1.05
CA SER A 77 9.45 22.24 1.39
C SER A 77 9.78 22.25 2.89
N ALA A 78 8.75 22.25 3.75
CA ALA A 78 8.95 22.38 5.20
C ALA A 78 9.16 21.03 5.89
N ILE A 79 8.38 20.02 5.53
CA ILE A 79 8.25 18.75 6.22
C ILE A 79 8.15 17.63 5.18
N TYR A 80 8.83 16.51 5.47
CA TYR A 80 8.88 15.35 4.61
C TYR A 80 8.61 14.06 5.38
N PHE A 81 8.22 13.03 4.65
CA PHE A 81 7.98 11.69 5.16
C PHE A 81 8.68 10.68 4.24
N ALA A 82 9.40 9.75 4.85
CA ALA A 82 10.03 8.67 4.12
C ALA A 82 9.12 7.44 4.08
N GLY A 83 9.11 6.76 2.97
CA GLY A 83 8.45 5.46 2.78
C GLY A 83 9.45 4.44 2.27
N VAL A 84 9.44 3.26 2.88
CA VAL A 84 10.31 2.15 2.48
C VAL A 84 9.49 0.88 2.36
N ASN A 85 9.56 0.24 1.20
CA ASN A 85 9.06 -1.11 1.02
C ASN A 85 10.23 -2.09 1.11
N VAL A 86 10.17 -2.99 2.07
CA VAL A 86 11.08 -4.12 2.20
C VAL A 86 10.43 -5.31 1.51
N GLY A 87 10.63 -5.40 0.21
CA GLY A 87 10.18 -6.52 -0.60
C GLY A 87 11.03 -7.75 -0.37
N ARG A 88 10.68 -8.86 -1.01
CA ARG A 88 11.43 -10.10 -0.89
C ARG A 88 12.77 -10.04 -1.59
N ASP A 89 12.77 -9.50 -2.80
CA ASP A 89 13.91 -9.51 -3.71
C ASP A 89 14.34 -8.08 -4.11
N ASN A 90 13.81 -7.06 -3.44
CA ASN A 90 14.17 -5.66 -3.62
C ASN A 90 13.80 -4.79 -2.42
N MET A 91 14.34 -3.58 -2.36
CA MET A 91 13.82 -2.50 -1.52
C MET A 91 13.47 -1.30 -2.39
N THR A 92 12.39 -0.62 -2.03
CA THR A 92 11.98 0.64 -2.67
C THR A 92 11.96 1.73 -1.62
N PHE A 93 12.53 2.87 -1.93
CA PHE A 93 12.62 4.02 -1.04
C PHE A 93 12.00 5.23 -1.71
N LEU A 94 11.29 6.05 -0.95
CA LEU A 94 10.84 7.34 -1.43
C LEU A 94 10.72 8.37 -0.31
N ILE A 95 10.74 9.64 -0.70
CA ILE A 95 10.40 10.78 0.16
C ILE A 95 9.20 11.48 -0.43
N THR A 96 8.23 11.81 0.41
CA THR A 96 7.10 12.68 0.06
C THR A 96 7.13 13.96 0.85
N ASP A 97 6.56 15.03 0.27
CA ASP A 97 6.24 16.26 0.99
C ASP A 97 4.93 16.11 1.79
N LEU A 98 4.51 17.18 2.44
CA LEU A 98 3.29 17.23 3.23
C LEU A 98 2.01 17.07 2.39
N GLN A 99 2.07 17.31 1.07
CA GLN A 99 0.96 17.14 0.12
C GLN A 99 0.96 15.76 -0.56
N ASN A 100 1.84 14.84 -0.16
CA ASN A 100 2.05 13.51 -0.75
C ASN A 100 2.69 13.51 -2.15
N ASN A 101 3.28 14.61 -2.62
CA ASN A 101 4.06 14.57 -3.84
C ASN A 101 5.36 13.80 -3.60
N ILE A 102 5.69 12.90 -4.52
CA ILE A 102 6.97 12.18 -4.48
C ILE A 102 8.09 13.14 -4.88
N ILE A 103 9.04 13.36 -3.99
CA ILE A 103 10.18 14.26 -4.18
C ILE A 103 11.40 13.49 -4.68
N LYS A 104 11.59 12.26 -4.18
CA LYS A 104 12.68 11.38 -4.57
C LYS A 104 12.26 9.93 -4.42
N GLU A 105 12.77 9.07 -5.29
CA GLU A 105 12.64 7.62 -5.17
C GLU A 105 13.92 6.93 -5.58
N GLU A 106 14.20 5.78 -4.95
CA GLU A 106 15.33 4.90 -5.24
C GLU A 106 14.92 3.44 -5.09
N TYR A 107 15.66 2.54 -5.77
CA TYR A 107 15.42 1.11 -5.76
C TYR A 107 16.71 0.35 -5.50
N ASP A 108 16.68 -0.67 -4.62
CA ASP A 108 17.77 -1.64 -4.45
C ASP A 108 17.28 -3.03 -4.90
N TYR A 109 17.60 -3.39 -6.14
CA TYR A 109 17.30 -4.70 -6.73
C TYR A 109 18.32 -5.79 -6.35
N THR A 110 19.32 -5.47 -5.54
CA THR A 110 20.31 -6.44 -5.03
C THR A 110 19.93 -6.98 -3.66
N PHE A 111 18.88 -6.41 -3.03
CA PHE A 111 18.42 -6.81 -1.72
C PHE A 111 17.64 -8.13 -1.80
N GLU A 112 17.87 -8.99 -0.80
CA GLU A 112 17.11 -10.21 -0.55
C GLU A 112 16.69 -10.25 0.92
N LEU A 113 15.39 -10.44 1.17
CA LEU A 113 14.85 -10.52 2.52
C LEU A 113 15.04 -11.92 3.10
N LEU A 114 15.95 -12.02 4.05
CA LEU A 114 16.26 -13.25 4.77
C LEU A 114 15.93 -13.08 6.27
N ASP A 115 15.45 -14.14 6.91
CA ASP A 115 15.18 -14.15 8.34
C ASP A 115 16.49 -14.36 9.14
N ARG A 116 17.37 -13.35 9.08
CA ARG A 116 18.69 -13.35 9.72
C ARG A 116 19.01 -11.97 10.29
N PRO A 117 19.76 -11.87 11.42
CA PRO A 117 20.14 -10.58 12.00
C PRO A 117 20.87 -9.65 11.03
N GLN A 118 21.74 -10.20 10.17
CA GLN A 118 22.48 -9.42 9.16
C GLN A 118 21.55 -8.73 8.16
N CYS A 119 20.37 -9.30 7.91
CA CYS A 119 19.39 -8.67 7.02
C CYS A 119 18.78 -7.41 7.65
N ILE A 120 18.56 -7.42 8.97
CA ILE A 120 18.10 -6.22 9.70
C ILE A 120 19.15 -5.10 9.58
N GLU A 121 20.43 -5.44 9.81
CA GLU A 121 21.53 -4.47 9.68
C GLU A 121 21.56 -3.88 8.25
N ARG A 122 21.39 -4.72 7.22
CA ARG A 122 21.35 -4.26 5.84
C ARG A 122 20.14 -3.33 5.58
N ILE A 123 18.95 -3.66 6.10
CA ILE A 123 17.77 -2.80 6.01
C ILE A 123 18.06 -1.43 6.65
N CYS A 124 18.61 -1.41 7.87
CA CYS A 124 18.95 -0.16 8.56
C CYS A 124 19.95 0.66 7.76
N THR A 125 21.04 0.03 7.31
CA THR A 125 22.09 0.70 6.54
C THR A 125 21.58 1.28 5.22
N ASN A 126 20.73 0.55 4.50
CA ASN A 126 20.14 1.03 3.26
C ASN A 126 19.21 2.23 3.50
N ILE A 127 18.41 2.20 4.57
CA ILE A 127 17.55 3.34 4.98
C ILE A 127 18.40 4.55 5.36
N GLU A 128 19.45 4.36 6.17
CA GLU A 128 20.37 5.43 6.59
C GLU A 128 21.07 6.08 5.38
N ASN A 129 21.56 5.26 4.45
CA ASN A 129 22.18 5.72 3.22
C ASN A 129 21.21 6.54 2.36
N PHE A 130 19.99 6.03 2.16
CA PHE A 130 18.98 6.76 1.40
C PHE A 130 18.65 8.11 2.03
N ILE A 131 18.45 8.16 3.37
CA ILE A 131 18.20 9.42 4.09
C ILE A 131 19.40 10.37 3.97
N ALA A 132 20.63 9.87 4.05
CA ALA A 132 21.83 10.69 3.94
C ALA A 132 22.04 11.26 2.52
N THR A 133 21.60 10.54 1.47
CA THR A 133 21.82 10.90 0.07
C THR A 133 20.60 11.54 -0.61
N CYS A 134 19.46 11.61 0.09
CA CYS A 134 18.21 12.13 -0.50
C CYS A 134 18.24 13.65 -0.79
N GLY A 135 19.23 14.39 -0.29
CA GLY A 135 19.36 15.83 -0.49
C GLY A 135 18.42 16.68 0.38
N ILE A 136 17.76 16.07 1.35
CA ILE A 136 16.83 16.72 2.29
C ILE A 136 17.46 16.70 3.69
N ASP A 137 17.38 17.84 4.39
CA ASP A 137 17.80 17.91 5.78
C ASP A 137 17.03 16.86 6.61
N ARG A 138 17.79 15.97 7.27
CA ARG A 138 17.24 14.92 8.13
C ARG A 138 16.24 15.46 9.18
N GLY A 139 16.48 16.65 9.72
CA GLY A 139 15.61 17.29 10.69
C GLY A 139 14.22 17.65 10.16
N LYS A 140 14.06 17.70 8.85
CA LYS A 140 12.77 17.91 8.17
C LYS A 140 12.00 16.62 7.88
N ILE A 141 12.59 15.44 8.02
CA ILE A 141 11.92 14.15 7.85
C ILE A 141 11.31 13.77 9.19
N LEU A 142 10.00 13.95 9.34
CA LEU A 142 9.30 13.75 10.61
C LEU A 142 8.89 12.30 10.88
N GLY A 143 8.81 11.47 9.85
CA GLY A 143 8.40 10.08 9.99
C GLY A 143 8.90 9.19 8.88
N LEU A 144 9.12 7.93 9.23
CA LEU A 144 9.52 6.84 8.34
C LEU A 144 8.44 5.75 8.40
N GLY A 145 7.75 5.53 7.29
CA GLY A 145 6.92 4.36 7.10
C GLY A 145 7.76 3.23 6.52
N VAL A 146 7.69 2.05 7.12
CA VAL A 146 8.32 0.83 6.58
C VAL A 146 7.23 -0.21 6.38
N CYS A 147 7.05 -0.71 5.17
CA CYS A 147 6.19 -1.85 4.93
C CYS A 147 6.99 -3.06 4.47
N MET A 148 6.49 -4.24 4.81
CA MET A 148 7.14 -5.49 4.47
C MET A 148 6.14 -6.62 4.23
N THR A 149 6.59 -7.64 3.51
CA THR A 149 5.78 -8.84 3.26
C THR A 149 5.57 -9.67 4.52
N GLY A 150 4.42 -10.32 4.61
CA GLY A 150 4.01 -11.17 5.71
C GLY A 150 3.17 -10.45 6.77
N ARG A 151 2.87 -11.17 7.84
CA ARG A 151 1.97 -10.67 8.90
C ARG A 151 2.67 -9.65 9.77
N VAL A 152 2.08 -8.47 9.85
CA VAL A 152 2.59 -7.34 10.63
C VAL A 152 1.47 -6.81 11.53
N ASN A 153 1.79 -6.60 12.80
CA ASN A 153 0.93 -5.86 13.72
C ASN A 153 1.50 -4.43 13.86
N PRO A 154 0.83 -3.42 13.30
CA PRO A 154 1.33 -2.05 13.32
C PRO A 154 1.29 -1.40 14.72
N ASP A 155 0.43 -1.87 15.61
CA ASP A 155 0.33 -1.35 16.98
C ASP A 155 1.54 -1.78 17.83
N THR A 156 1.90 -3.06 17.76
CA THR A 156 3.06 -3.60 18.48
C THR A 156 4.37 -3.38 17.73
N GLY A 157 4.33 -3.04 16.43
CA GLY A 157 5.51 -2.91 15.58
C GLY A 157 6.27 -4.21 15.34
N ARG A 158 5.57 -5.36 15.39
CA ARG A 158 6.16 -6.69 15.22
C ARG A 158 5.79 -7.32 13.88
N SER A 159 6.77 -7.96 13.26
CA SER A 159 6.58 -8.92 12.19
C SER A 159 6.42 -10.33 12.78
N TYR A 160 5.54 -11.15 12.18
CA TYR A 160 5.28 -12.53 12.59
C TYR A 160 5.73 -13.56 11.54
N LYS A 161 6.53 -13.12 10.59
CA LYS A 161 7.13 -13.99 9.58
C LYS A 161 8.65 -13.86 9.54
N TYR A 162 9.17 -12.64 9.73
CA TYR A 162 10.59 -12.35 9.72
C TYR A 162 10.99 -11.71 11.04
N PHE A 163 12.21 -12.00 11.49
CA PHE A 163 12.80 -11.41 12.70
C PHE A 163 12.00 -11.68 13.98
N THR A 164 11.35 -12.85 14.03
CA THR A 164 10.44 -13.24 15.11
C THR A 164 11.16 -13.53 16.43
N THR A 165 12.47 -13.81 16.42
CA THR A 165 13.29 -14.15 17.58
C THR A 165 13.79 -12.94 18.37
N SER A 166 13.60 -11.72 17.85
CA SER A 166 14.01 -10.50 18.54
C SER A 166 13.07 -10.18 19.71
N GLU A 167 13.62 -9.89 20.89
CA GLU A 167 12.85 -9.40 22.03
C GLU A 167 12.26 -8.03 21.76
N GLN A 168 13.03 -7.13 21.13
CA GLN A 168 12.60 -5.81 20.70
C GLN A 168 11.72 -5.91 19.46
N SER A 169 10.72 -5.03 19.33
CA SER A 169 9.93 -4.96 18.11
C SER A 169 10.77 -4.43 16.94
N LEU A 170 10.46 -4.88 15.72
CA LEU A 170 11.19 -4.39 14.52
C LEU A 170 11.05 -2.88 14.36
N ARG A 171 9.85 -2.32 14.66
CA ARG A 171 9.63 -0.87 14.66
C ARG A 171 10.60 -0.16 15.60
N ASP A 172 10.68 -0.61 16.86
CA ASP A 172 11.46 0.07 17.89
C ASP A 172 12.96 -0.02 17.58
N LEU A 173 13.40 -1.15 17.02
CA LEU A 173 14.78 -1.33 16.55
C LEU A 173 15.11 -0.37 15.40
N LEU A 174 14.23 -0.27 14.40
CA LEU A 174 14.41 0.67 13.28
C LEU A 174 14.39 2.12 13.77
N GLU A 175 13.49 2.46 14.69
CA GLU A 175 13.37 3.81 15.26
C GLU A 175 14.62 4.21 16.06
N GLU A 176 15.20 3.29 16.84
CA GLU A 176 16.45 3.49 17.56
C GLU A 176 17.63 3.73 16.62
N ARG A 177 17.75 2.90 15.58
CA ARG A 177 18.86 2.98 14.61
C ARG A 177 18.77 4.23 13.74
N VAL A 178 17.60 4.48 13.17
CA VAL A 178 17.41 5.57 12.21
C VAL A 178 17.18 6.90 12.92
N GLY A 179 16.74 6.92 14.20
CA GLY A 179 16.47 8.14 14.96
C GLY A 179 15.32 8.99 14.40
N ILE A 180 14.40 8.38 13.66
CA ILE A 180 13.18 8.98 13.11
C ILE A 180 12.01 8.10 13.56
N ARG A 181 10.87 8.70 13.90
CA ARG A 181 9.65 7.97 14.27
C ARG A 181 9.24 6.98 13.18
N VAL A 182 9.05 5.72 13.52
CA VAL A 182 8.74 4.64 12.57
C VAL A 182 7.30 4.14 12.70
N LEU A 183 6.67 3.88 11.56
CA LEU A 183 5.47 3.05 11.42
C LEU A 183 5.86 1.78 10.68
N LEU A 184 5.55 0.61 11.25
CA LEU A 184 5.70 -0.67 10.56
C LEU A 184 4.34 -1.13 10.03
N GLU A 185 4.27 -1.56 8.76
CA GLU A 185 3.02 -1.95 8.10
C GLU A 185 3.20 -3.19 7.22
N ASN A 186 2.08 -3.85 6.87
CA ASN A 186 2.06 -4.89 5.84
C ASN A 186 2.06 -4.26 4.43
N ASP A 187 2.78 -4.86 3.48
CA ASP A 187 2.93 -4.39 2.11
C ASP A 187 1.60 -4.28 1.34
N THR A 188 0.73 -5.28 1.46
CA THR A 188 -0.59 -5.28 0.79
C THR A 188 -1.51 -4.19 1.34
N ARG A 189 -1.50 -3.96 2.66
CA ARG A 189 -2.28 -2.86 3.26
C ARG A 189 -1.72 -1.50 2.88
N ALA A 190 -0.40 -1.33 2.86
CA ALA A 190 0.23 -0.11 2.40
C ALA A 190 -0.16 0.19 0.95
N ARG A 191 -0.12 -0.81 0.07
CA ARG A 191 -0.54 -0.66 -1.32
C ARG A 191 -2.04 -0.36 -1.45
N CYS A 192 -2.88 -1.07 -0.69
CA CYS A 192 -4.32 -0.78 -0.64
C CYS A 192 -4.57 0.69 -0.30
N TYR A 193 -3.84 1.22 0.67
CA TYR A 193 -3.98 2.62 1.06
C TYR A 193 -3.55 3.59 -0.04
N ALA A 194 -2.46 3.30 -0.76
CA ALA A 194 -2.06 4.09 -1.93
C ALA A 194 -3.12 4.07 -3.04
N GLU A 195 -3.62 2.89 -3.40
CA GLU A 195 -4.69 2.73 -4.40
C GLU A 195 -5.96 3.49 -4.02
N TYR A 196 -6.33 3.44 -2.75
CA TYR A 196 -7.49 4.14 -2.22
C TYR A 196 -7.31 5.67 -2.27
N THR A 197 -6.19 6.19 -1.77
CA THR A 197 -6.00 7.63 -1.59
C THR A 197 -5.56 8.38 -2.84
N CYS A 198 -4.72 7.76 -3.67
CA CYS A 198 -4.16 8.38 -4.88
C CYS A 198 -4.77 7.83 -6.17
N GLY A 199 -5.51 6.74 -6.08
CA GLY A 199 -6.20 6.13 -7.20
C GLY A 199 -7.54 6.81 -7.52
N LYS A 200 -8.37 6.11 -8.29
CA LYS A 200 -9.72 6.55 -8.65
C LYS A 200 -10.79 6.24 -7.60
N SER A 201 -10.40 5.75 -6.43
CA SER A 201 -11.30 5.27 -5.37
C SER A 201 -11.38 6.20 -4.16
N LYS A 202 -10.76 7.37 -4.19
CA LYS A 202 -10.72 8.32 -3.07
C LYS A 202 -12.09 8.81 -2.60
N ASP A 203 -13.09 8.78 -3.48
CA ASP A 203 -14.47 9.20 -3.19
C ASP A 203 -15.38 8.01 -2.83
N GLU A 204 -14.84 6.78 -2.79
CA GLU A 204 -15.52 5.56 -2.43
C GLU A 204 -15.23 5.24 -0.95
N SER A 205 -16.21 4.72 -0.20
CA SER A 205 -16.03 4.43 1.23
C SER A 205 -15.66 2.98 1.50
N ASN A 206 -16.03 2.06 0.59
CA ASN A 206 -15.84 0.62 0.79
C ASN A 206 -15.11 0.02 -0.42
N VAL A 207 -13.83 -0.30 -0.24
CA VAL A 207 -12.95 -0.75 -1.32
C VAL A 207 -12.21 -2.01 -0.88
N LEU A 208 -12.13 -2.98 -1.76
CA LEU A 208 -11.25 -4.15 -1.62
C LEU A 208 -10.09 -4.04 -2.61
N TYR A 209 -8.89 -4.17 -2.13
CA TYR A 209 -7.70 -4.34 -2.95
C TYR A 209 -7.29 -5.81 -2.94
N LEU A 210 -7.39 -6.49 -4.07
CA LEU A 210 -6.94 -7.87 -4.26
C LEU A 210 -5.52 -7.87 -4.84
N HIS A 211 -4.56 -8.29 -4.04
CA HIS A 211 -3.19 -8.52 -4.50
C HIS A 211 -3.05 -9.92 -5.06
N MET A 212 -2.68 -10.03 -6.33
CA MET A 212 -2.35 -11.28 -7.02
C MET A 212 -0.90 -11.21 -7.52
N GLY A 213 -0.01 -11.87 -6.82
CA GLY A 213 1.42 -11.92 -7.11
C GLY A 213 2.01 -13.27 -6.72
N ARG A 214 3.20 -13.29 -6.16
CA ARG A 214 3.79 -14.54 -5.60
C ARG A 214 2.86 -15.23 -4.60
N GLY A 215 2.13 -14.45 -3.79
CA GLY A 215 1.04 -14.88 -2.94
C GLY A 215 -0.25 -14.16 -3.28
N VAL A 216 -1.30 -14.44 -2.49
CA VAL A 216 -2.60 -13.79 -2.62
C VAL A 216 -3.02 -13.20 -1.28
N ALA A 217 -3.37 -11.91 -1.29
CA ALA A 217 -3.82 -11.20 -0.09
C ALA A 217 -4.84 -10.12 -0.46
N ILE A 218 -5.56 -9.59 0.53
CA ILE A 218 -6.43 -8.44 0.33
C ILE A 218 -6.11 -7.31 1.30
N GLY A 219 -6.26 -6.08 0.83
CA GLY A 219 -6.44 -4.90 1.66
C GLY A 219 -7.91 -4.52 1.68
N ILE A 220 -8.39 -4.04 2.80
CA ILE A 220 -9.81 -3.76 3.02
C ILE A 220 -9.95 -2.32 3.52
N VAL A 221 -10.78 -1.53 2.85
CA VAL A 221 -11.22 -0.20 3.30
C VAL A 221 -12.72 -0.28 3.59
N VAL A 222 -13.11 0.12 4.79
CA VAL A 222 -14.51 0.22 5.23
C VAL A 222 -14.73 1.61 5.81
N ASP A 223 -15.78 2.28 5.37
CA ASP A 223 -16.10 3.65 5.77
C ASP A 223 -14.90 4.62 5.62
N GLY A 224 -14.15 4.46 4.53
CA GLY A 224 -12.99 5.30 4.24
C GLY A 224 -11.74 4.99 5.07
N GLN A 225 -11.74 3.96 5.89
CA GLN A 225 -10.63 3.60 6.77
C GLN A 225 -10.09 2.20 6.45
N LEU A 226 -8.76 2.04 6.50
CA LEU A 226 -8.14 0.71 6.43
C LEU A 226 -8.63 -0.16 7.58
N TYR A 227 -9.08 -1.36 7.25
CA TYR A 227 -9.52 -2.34 8.22
C TYR A 227 -8.36 -3.26 8.63
N TYR A 228 -8.00 -3.21 9.89
CA TYR A 228 -6.88 -3.97 10.46
C TYR A 228 -7.30 -5.26 11.16
N GLY A 229 -8.58 -5.37 11.55
CA GLY A 229 -8.98 -6.36 12.53
C GLY A 229 -8.36 -6.09 13.90
N LYS A 230 -8.47 -7.04 14.83
CA LYS A 230 -8.00 -6.88 16.22
C LYS A 230 -6.48 -6.66 16.35
N SER A 231 -5.69 -7.33 15.51
CA SER A 231 -4.22 -7.43 15.68
C SER A 231 -3.46 -7.14 14.38
N GLY A 232 -4.10 -6.48 13.42
CA GLY A 232 -3.48 -6.20 12.13
C GLY A 232 -3.38 -7.42 11.20
N PHE A 233 -4.22 -8.44 11.37
CA PHE A 233 -4.20 -9.66 10.55
C PHE A 233 -5.42 -9.81 9.65
N ALA A 234 -6.22 -8.76 9.47
CA ALA A 234 -7.26 -8.76 8.46
C ALA A 234 -6.64 -8.86 7.05
N GLY A 235 -7.31 -9.59 6.16
CA GLY A 235 -6.86 -9.70 4.77
C GLY A 235 -5.99 -10.90 4.44
N GLU A 236 -5.80 -11.86 5.35
CA GLU A 236 -5.11 -13.14 5.11
C GLU A 236 -5.91 -14.09 4.18
N PHE A 237 -6.42 -13.53 3.09
CA PHE A 237 -7.34 -14.17 2.15
C PHE A 237 -6.73 -15.38 1.43
N GLY A 238 -5.45 -15.33 1.10
CA GLY A 238 -4.75 -16.44 0.49
C GLY A 238 -4.71 -17.70 1.37
N HIS A 239 -4.91 -17.55 2.69
CA HIS A 239 -4.83 -18.67 3.63
C HIS A 239 -6.18 -19.22 4.07
N ILE A 240 -7.29 -18.81 3.45
CA ILE A 240 -8.57 -19.47 3.67
C ILE A 240 -8.54 -20.89 3.10
N PRO A 241 -9.08 -21.93 3.78
CA PRO A 241 -9.20 -23.28 3.25
C PRO A 241 -10.32 -23.29 2.20
N PHE A 242 -9.92 -23.16 0.95
CA PHE A 242 -10.84 -22.97 -0.18
C PHE A 242 -11.01 -24.22 -1.05
N PHE A 243 -9.95 -25.04 -1.10
CA PHE A 243 -9.92 -26.27 -1.89
C PHE A 243 -9.85 -27.49 -1.01
N ASP A 244 -10.53 -28.56 -1.45
CA ASP A 244 -10.40 -29.89 -0.86
C ASP A 244 -9.24 -30.63 -1.55
N ASN A 245 -8.00 -30.22 -1.23
CA ASN A 245 -6.78 -30.82 -1.76
C ASN A 245 -5.73 -30.99 -0.66
N GLU A 246 -4.70 -31.82 -0.92
CA GLU A 246 -3.62 -32.15 0.02
C GLU A 246 -2.39 -31.25 -0.12
N ILE A 247 -2.48 -30.14 -0.90
CA ILE A 247 -1.36 -29.22 -1.11
C ILE A 247 -1.08 -28.43 0.18
N ILE A 248 0.13 -28.56 0.67
CA ILE A 248 0.56 -27.88 1.90
C ILE A 248 0.95 -26.43 1.57
N CYS A 249 0.25 -25.47 2.18
CA CYS A 249 0.56 -24.06 2.09
C CYS A 249 1.77 -23.70 2.95
N SER A 250 2.45 -22.60 2.62
CA SER A 250 3.52 -22.00 3.42
C SER A 250 3.10 -21.69 4.87
N CYS A 251 1.81 -21.56 5.16
CA CYS A 251 1.26 -21.41 6.52
C CYS A 251 1.14 -22.71 7.31
N GLY A 252 1.49 -23.86 6.71
CA GLY A 252 1.43 -25.20 7.33
C GLY A 252 0.06 -25.89 7.22
N LYS A 253 -0.95 -25.26 6.60
CA LYS A 253 -2.29 -25.83 6.39
C LYS A 253 -2.45 -26.32 4.95
N LYS A 254 -3.47 -27.15 4.70
CA LYS A 254 -3.81 -27.67 3.39
C LYS A 254 -4.99 -26.93 2.77
N GLY A 255 -5.09 -26.93 1.45
CA GLY A 255 -6.25 -26.42 0.72
C GLY A 255 -6.41 -24.91 0.73
N CYS A 256 -5.38 -24.15 1.10
CA CYS A 256 -5.42 -22.69 1.06
C CYS A 256 -5.64 -22.17 -0.37
N LEU A 257 -6.39 -21.08 -0.51
CA LEU A 257 -6.62 -20.43 -1.81
C LEU A 257 -5.31 -20.18 -2.57
N GLU A 258 -4.30 -19.66 -1.88
CA GLU A 258 -2.98 -19.33 -2.43
C GLU A 258 -2.30 -20.51 -3.14
N THR A 259 -2.52 -21.76 -2.68
CA THR A 259 -1.82 -22.93 -3.20
C THR A 259 -2.19 -23.29 -4.65
N GLU A 260 -3.26 -22.68 -5.19
CA GLU A 260 -3.68 -22.95 -6.57
C GLU A 260 -3.80 -21.71 -7.46
N VAL A 261 -3.77 -20.51 -6.87
CA VAL A 261 -4.04 -19.27 -7.63
C VAL A 261 -2.93 -18.24 -7.54
N SER A 262 -1.90 -18.48 -6.74
CA SER A 262 -0.75 -17.58 -6.64
C SER A 262 0.20 -17.74 -7.84
N GLY A 263 1.05 -16.73 -8.07
CA GLY A 263 2.09 -16.81 -9.09
C GLY A 263 2.97 -18.03 -8.91
N ILE A 264 3.39 -18.34 -7.66
CA ILE A 264 4.19 -19.55 -7.36
C ILE A 264 3.45 -20.82 -7.74
N ALA A 265 2.17 -20.93 -7.42
CA ALA A 265 1.37 -22.10 -7.76
C ALA A 265 1.29 -22.33 -9.28
N ILE A 266 1.19 -21.23 -10.05
CA ILE A 266 1.17 -21.29 -11.51
C ILE A 266 2.56 -21.64 -12.06
N GLU A 267 3.65 -21.08 -11.50
CA GLU A 267 5.05 -21.39 -11.83
C GLU A 267 5.34 -22.89 -11.63
N ASP A 268 4.94 -23.42 -10.47
CA ASP A 268 5.12 -24.84 -10.14
C ASP A 268 4.31 -25.74 -11.08
N LYS A 269 3.05 -25.38 -11.36
CA LYS A 269 2.19 -26.11 -12.27
C LYS A 269 2.73 -26.11 -13.71
N MET A 270 3.20 -24.93 -14.20
CA MET A 270 3.84 -24.80 -15.50
C MET A 270 5.07 -25.71 -15.60
N SER A 271 5.95 -25.65 -14.60
CA SER A 271 7.18 -26.46 -14.56
C SER A 271 6.86 -27.95 -14.61
N HIS A 272 5.91 -28.40 -13.81
CA HIS A 272 5.47 -29.80 -13.79
C HIS A 272 4.87 -30.27 -15.13
N LEU A 273 4.09 -29.42 -15.80
CA LEU A 273 3.52 -29.74 -17.10
C LEU A 273 4.59 -29.82 -18.20
N ILE A 274 5.59 -28.96 -18.18
CA ILE A 274 6.75 -29.03 -19.07
C ILE A 274 7.52 -30.35 -18.88
N GLU A 275 7.77 -30.78 -17.65
CA GLU A 275 8.43 -32.03 -17.33
C GLU A 275 7.65 -33.24 -17.83
N ARG A 276 6.33 -33.17 -17.88
CA ARG A 276 5.44 -34.20 -18.44
C ARG A 276 5.34 -34.16 -19.98
N GLY A 277 6.06 -33.21 -20.60
CA GLY A 277 6.12 -33.12 -22.07
C GLY A 277 5.00 -32.32 -22.71
N VAL A 278 4.26 -31.51 -21.96
CA VAL A 278 3.27 -30.59 -22.52
C VAL A 278 3.99 -29.51 -23.33
N ASN A 279 3.46 -29.20 -24.50
CA ASN A 279 4.08 -28.23 -25.40
C ASN A 279 3.80 -26.79 -24.97
N THR A 280 4.85 -25.98 -24.91
CA THR A 280 4.79 -24.53 -24.64
C THR A 280 6.04 -23.85 -25.20
N ILE A 281 5.94 -22.58 -25.55
CA ILE A 281 7.10 -21.76 -25.97
C ILE A 281 8.13 -21.57 -24.85
N LEU A 282 7.75 -21.82 -23.59
CA LEU A 282 8.63 -21.69 -22.42
C LEU A 282 9.56 -22.88 -22.22
N LYS A 283 9.38 -24.00 -22.97
CA LYS A 283 10.16 -25.23 -22.79
C LYS A 283 11.66 -25.01 -22.90
N GLU A 284 12.13 -24.24 -23.89
CA GLU A 284 13.56 -24.01 -24.10
C GLU A 284 14.16 -23.20 -22.91
N LYS A 285 13.43 -22.22 -22.40
CA LYS A 285 13.83 -21.44 -21.21
C LYS A 285 13.92 -22.34 -19.97
N TYR A 286 12.90 -23.18 -19.76
CA TYR A 286 12.88 -24.14 -18.64
C TYR A 286 14.05 -25.11 -18.70
N ASP A 287 14.34 -25.67 -19.88
CA ASP A 287 15.45 -26.62 -20.06
C ASP A 287 16.80 -26.00 -19.70
N LYS A 288 16.98 -24.70 -19.96
CA LYS A 288 18.19 -23.94 -19.65
C LYS A 288 18.30 -23.51 -18.18
N GLN A 289 17.21 -23.01 -17.59
CA GLN A 289 17.23 -22.35 -16.28
C GLN A 289 16.65 -23.21 -15.15
N LYS A 290 15.89 -24.27 -15.50
CA LYS A 290 15.15 -25.13 -14.57
C LYS A 290 14.15 -24.35 -13.68
N SER A 291 13.76 -23.17 -14.12
CA SER A 291 12.76 -22.31 -13.46
C SER A 291 12.04 -21.46 -14.48
N ILE A 292 10.77 -21.19 -14.21
CA ILE A 292 9.92 -20.25 -14.94
C ILE A 292 9.27 -19.34 -13.93
N HIS A 293 9.26 -18.04 -14.21
CA HIS A 293 8.61 -17.06 -13.37
C HIS A 293 7.27 -16.62 -13.94
N ILE A 294 6.36 -16.15 -13.10
CA ILE A 294 5.02 -15.73 -13.51
C ILE A 294 5.05 -14.67 -14.62
N ASP A 295 6.04 -13.78 -14.61
CA ASP A 295 6.18 -12.76 -15.66
C ASP A 295 6.51 -13.38 -17.03
N ASP A 296 7.23 -14.51 -17.04
CA ASP A 296 7.49 -15.28 -18.27
C ASP A 296 6.20 -15.91 -18.81
N ILE A 297 5.38 -16.46 -17.90
CA ILE A 297 4.09 -17.08 -18.25
C ILE A 297 3.13 -16.01 -18.78
N ILE A 298 3.09 -14.82 -18.15
CA ILE A 298 2.29 -13.70 -18.65
C ILE A 298 2.77 -13.24 -20.03
N ALA A 299 4.08 -13.15 -20.22
CA ALA A 299 4.65 -12.78 -21.52
C ALA A 299 4.34 -13.84 -22.59
N ALA A 300 4.42 -15.14 -22.26
CA ALA A 300 4.08 -16.24 -23.16
C ALA A 300 2.57 -16.22 -23.52
N ALA A 301 1.68 -16.00 -22.57
CA ALA A 301 0.25 -15.85 -22.82
C ALA A 301 -0.05 -14.71 -23.81
N LYS A 302 0.64 -13.58 -23.69
CA LYS A 302 0.54 -12.46 -24.62
C LYS A 302 1.10 -12.75 -26.02
N ASN A 303 1.88 -13.82 -26.16
CA ASN A 303 2.40 -14.35 -27.42
C ASN A 303 1.65 -15.65 -27.85
N ASP A 304 0.39 -15.77 -27.47
CA ASP A 304 -0.54 -16.83 -27.87
C ASP A 304 -0.11 -18.26 -27.44
N ASP A 305 0.66 -18.38 -26.34
CA ASP A 305 0.96 -19.70 -25.76
C ASP A 305 -0.27 -20.26 -25.02
N ASN A 306 -0.91 -21.25 -25.59
CA ASN A 306 -2.16 -21.82 -25.07
C ASN A 306 -2.03 -22.30 -23.63
N LEU A 307 -0.94 -22.98 -23.25
CA LEU A 307 -0.75 -23.50 -21.92
C LEU A 307 -0.68 -22.35 -20.89
N SER A 308 0.02 -21.28 -21.22
CA SER A 308 0.12 -20.09 -20.37
C SER A 308 -1.23 -19.40 -20.21
N ILE A 309 -2.01 -19.29 -21.29
CA ILE A 309 -3.38 -18.75 -21.27
C ILE A 309 -4.26 -19.58 -20.36
N GLU A 310 -4.31 -20.90 -20.56
CA GLU A 310 -5.15 -21.82 -19.76
C GLU A 310 -4.83 -21.74 -18.25
N LEU A 311 -3.57 -21.70 -17.88
CA LEU A 311 -3.17 -21.61 -16.46
C LEU A 311 -3.58 -20.29 -15.81
N ILE A 312 -3.47 -19.17 -16.54
CA ILE A 312 -3.88 -17.85 -16.05
C ILE A 312 -5.41 -17.78 -15.94
N GLU A 313 -6.14 -18.28 -16.93
CA GLU A 313 -7.62 -18.30 -16.93
C GLU A 313 -8.16 -19.17 -15.79
N GLU A 314 -7.60 -20.36 -15.58
CA GLU A 314 -7.96 -21.25 -14.47
C GLU A 314 -7.76 -20.56 -13.10
N ALA A 315 -6.64 -19.88 -12.91
CA ALA A 315 -6.38 -19.10 -11.69
C ALA A 315 -7.40 -17.96 -11.53
N GLY A 316 -7.72 -17.26 -12.63
CA GLY A 316 -8.73 -16.20 -12.65
C GLY A 316 -10.12 -16.72 -12.25
N GLU A 317 -10.56 -17.86 -12.77
CA GLU A 317 -11.83 -18.48 -12.40
C GLU A 317 -11.88 -18.86 -10.92
N LYS A 318 -10.84 -19.51 -10.42
CA LYS A 318 -10.74 -19.94 -9.01
C LYS A 318 -10.78 -18.72 -8.05
N VAL A 319 -9.99 -17.69 -8.37
CA VAL A 319 -10.00 -16.44 -7.59
C VAL A 319 -11.35 -15.75 -7.68
N GLY A 320 -11.97 -15.71 -8.85
CA GLY A 320 -13.29 -15.11 -9.03
C GLY A 320 -14.37 -15.77 -8.16
N LYS A 321 -14.33 -17.09 -8.01
CA LYS A 321 -15.20 -17.79 -7.07
C LYS A 321 -14.95 -17.36 -5.62
N ALA A 322 -13.69 -17.19 -5.22
CA ALA A 322 -13.35 -16.71 -3.88
C ALA A 322 -13.74 -15.24 -3.68
N VAL A 323 -13.56 -14.38 -4.68
CA VAL A 323 -13.99 -12.97 -4.66
C VAL A 323 -15.51 -12.84 -4.51
N ALA A 324 -16.30 -13.79 -5.05
CA ALA A 324 -17.75 -13.80 -4.84
C ALA A 324 -18.14 -13.87 -3.36
N PHE A 325 -17.40 -14.61 -2.52
CA PHE A 325 -17.60 -14.59 -1.07
C PHE A 325 -17.30 -13.22 -0.46
N LEU A 326 -16.23 -12.58 -0.92
CA LEU A 326 -15.85 -11.26 -0.42
C LEU A 326 -16.90 -10.20 -0.75
N ILE A 327 -17.37 -10.13 -2.00
CA ILE A 327 -18.36 -9.12 -2.37
C ILE A 327 -19.72 -9.39 -1.72
N ASN A 328 -20.11 -10.64 -1.53
CA ASN A 328 -21.32 -10.98 -0.78
C ASN A 328 -21.21 -10.63 0.73
N THR A 329 -19.99 -10.59 1.27
CA THR A 329 -19.76 -10.32 2.69
C THR A 329 -19.61 -8.83 2.98
N PHE A 330 -18.85 -8.11 2.13
CA PHE A 330 -18.49 -6.71 2.36
C PHE A 330 -19.31 -5.72 1.54
N ASN A 331 -19.96 -6.17 0.46
CA ASN A 331 -20.66 -5.32 -0.51
C ASN A 331 -19.86 -4.07 -0.89
N PRO A 332 -18.63 -4.23 -1.41
CA PRO A 332 -17.76 -3.10 -1.71
C PRO A 332 -18.24 -2.34 -2.96
N GLU A 333 -17.98 -1.05 -3.01
CA GLU A 333 -18.19 -0.23 -4.21
C GLU A 333 -17.23 -0.62 -5.34
N THR A 334 -15.99 -0.98 -4.96
CA THR A 334 -14.94 -1.36 -5.94
C THR A 334 -14.06 -2.48 -5.40
N VAL A 335 -13.74 -3.43 -6.29
CA VAL A 335 -12.64 -4.38 -6.15
C VAL A 335 -11.52 -3.97 -7.10
N ILE A 336 -10.35 -3.62 -6.55
CA ILE A 336 -9.14 -3.28 -7.31
C ILE A 336 -8.27 -4.53 -7.37
N VAL A 337 -7.95 -5.00 -8.57
CA VAL A 337 -7.05 -6.14 -8.77
C VAL A 337 -5.66 -5.61 -9.11
N GLY A 338 -4.67 -5.98 -8.31
CA GLY A 338 -3.26 -5.57 -8.49
C GLY A 338 -2.29 -6.72 -8.24
N GLY A 339 -1.00 -6.39 -8.13
CA GLY A 339 0.08 -7.37 -8.17
C GLY A 339 0.52 -7.67 -9.61
N ASN A 340 1.65 -8.39 -9.78
CA ASN A 340 2.19 -8.64 -11.11
C ASN A 340 1.27 -9.48 -11.99
N MET A 341 0.46 -10.39 -11.43
CA MET A 341 -0.51 -11.17 -12.21
C MET A 341 -1.59 -10.30 -12.87
N ALA A 342 -1.89 -9.12 -12.36
CA ALA A 342 -2.81 -8.19 -13.00
C ALA A 342 -2.32 -7.73 -14.40
N ALA A 343 -1.02 -7.84 -14.67
CA ALA A 343 -0.42 -7.56 -15.98
C ALA A 343 -0.85 -8.55 -17.07
N ALA A 344 -1.45 -9.70 -16.73
CA ALA A 344 -2.06 -10.61 -17.68
C ALA A 344 -3.31 -10.02 -18.37
N GLY A 345 -3.85 -8.89 -17.84
CA GLY A 345 -4.97 -8.19 -18.46
C GLY A 345 -6.23 -9.03 -18.52
N ASP A 346 -6.83 -9.11 -19.71
CA ASP A 346 -8.11 -9.81 -19.91
C ASP A 346 -8.02 -11.32 -19.68
N TYR A 347 -6.85 -11.94 -19.85
CA TYR A 347 -6.67 -13.37 -19.59
C TYR A 347 -6.99 -13.76 -18.14
N ILE A 348 -6.77 -12.87 -17.19
CA ILE A 348 -7.14 -13.11 -15.79
C ILE A 348 -8.43 -12.39 -15.39
N MET A 349 -8.68 -11.19 -15.91
CA MET A 349 -9.80 -10.35 -15.48
C MET A 349 -11.16 -10.85 -15.98
N LEU A 350 -11.25 -11.41 -17.21
CA LEU A 350 -12.51 -11.91 -17.74
C LEU A 350 -12.99 -13.17 -16.98
N PRO A 351 -12.17 -14.22 -16.80
CA PRO A 351 -12.59 -15.38 -16.02
C PRO A 351 -12.86 -15.02 -14.54
N LEU A 352 -12.09 -14.12 -13.93
CA LEU A 352 -12.34 -13.63 -12.58
C LEU A 352 -13.75 -12.99 -12.47
N LYS A 353 -14.08 -12.04 -13.34
CA LYS A 353 -15.40 -11.40 -13.35
C LYS A 353 -16.53 -12.37 -13.65
N SER A 354 -16.34 -13.26 -14.60
CA SER A 354 -17.34 -14.27 -14.98
C SER A 354 -17.65 -15.19 -13.79
N ALA A 355 -16.63 -15.72 -13.13
CA ALA A 355 -16.79 -16.56 -11.96
C ALA A 355 -17.39 -15.77 -10.77
N THR A 356 -16.95 -14.53 -10.54
CA THR A 356 -17.53 -13.69 -9.48
C THR A 356 -19.03 -13.48 -9.71
N ASN A 357 -19.44 -13.15 -10.93
CA ASN A 357 -20.86 -13.01 -11.29
C ASN A 357 -21.65 -14.30 -11.08
N LYS A 358 -21.07 -15.44 -11.46
CA LYS A 358 -21.71 -16.76 -11.34
C LYS A 358 -21.99 -17.18 -9.89
N TYR A 359 -21.09 -16.83 -8.97
CA TYR A 359 -21.13 -17.31 -7.57
C TYR A 359 -21.56 -16.28 -6.54
N SER A 360 -21.80 -15.03 -6.93
CA SER A 360 -22.32 -13.98 -6.05
C SER A 360 -23.80 -13.68 -6.30
N LEU A 361 -24.42 -12.97 -5.37
CA LEU A 361 -25.76 -12.43 -5.57
C LEU A 361 -25.73 -11.36 -6.67
N ASN A 362 -26.66 -11.44 -7.62
CA ASN A 362 -26.72 -10.56 -8.77
C ASN A 362 -26.79 -9.06 -8.39
N LEU A 363 -27.54 -8.73 -7.33
CA LEU A 363 -27.62 -7.35 -6.83
C LEU A 363 -26.25 -6.84 -6.38
N VAL A 364 -25.52 -7.63 -5.60
CA VAL A 364 -24.20 -7.28 -5.07
C VAL A 364 -23.18 -7.16 -6.20
N TYR A 365 -23.20 -8.10 -7.15
CA TYR A 365 -22.30 -8.03 -8.31
C TYR A 365 -22.51 -6.75 -9.15
N LYS A 366 -23.78 -6.33 -9.35
CA LYS A 366 -24.11 -5.13 -10.11
C LYS A 366 -23.69 -3.84 -9.39
N ASP A 367 -23.68 -3.84 -8.06
CA ASP A 367 -23.21 -2.70 -7.26
C ASP A 367 -21.69 -2.57 -7.25
N THR A 368 -20.97 -3.69 -7.44
CA THR A 368 -19.51 -3.73 -7.33
C THR A 368 -18.83 -3.45 -8.67
N LYS A 369 -17.92 -2.47 -8.69
CA LYS A 369 -17.05 -2.20 -9.84
C LYS A 369 -15.76 -3.02 -9.73
N PHE A 370 -15.20 -3.42 -10.86
CA PHE A 370 -13.90 -4.07 -10.95
C PHE A 370 -12.91 -3.18 -11.69
N ARG A 371 -11.76 -2.93 -11.10
CA ARG A 371 -10.67 -2.14 -11.70
C ARG A 371 -9.35 -2.89 -11.62
N VAL A 372 -8.48 -2.65 -12.60
CA VAL A 372 -7.09 -3.08 -12.54
C VAL A 372 -6.26 -1.93 -11.99
N SER A 373 -5.37 -2.23 -11.04
CA SER A 373 -4.38 -1.28 -10.53
C SER A 373 -3.54 -0.70 -11.67
N LYS A 374 -3.34 0.61 -11.62
CA LYS A 374 -2.42 1.32 -12.54
C LYS A 374 -1.21 1.88 -11.81
N MET A 375 -1.09 1.61 -10.52
CA MET A 375 0.02 2.11 -9.73
C MET A 375 1.30 1.33 -10.02
N THR A 376 2.40 2.05 -9.98
CA THR A 376 3.75 1.55 -10.23
C THR A 376 4.32 0.76 -9.04
N GLU A 377 5.55 0.32 -9.16
CA GLU A 377 6.25 -0.50 -8.16
C GLU A 377 6.44 0.22 -6.82
N ASN A 378 6.52 1.55 -6.83
CA ASN A 378 6.68 2.37 -5.63
C ASN A 378 5.43 2.52 -4.75
N ALA A 379 4.27 2.01 -5.18
CA ALA A 379 2.99 2.22 -4.49
C ALA A 379 3.00 1.75 -3.03
N ASN A 380 3.70 0.67 -2.70
CA ASN A 380 3.82 0.17 -1.34
C ASN A 380 4.56 1.18 -0.44
N ALA A 381 5.71 1.66 -0.90
CA ALA A 381 6.50 2.68 -0.19
C ALA A 381 5.73 4.02 -0.09
N TRP A 382 5.01 4.40 -1.15
CA TRP A 382 4.18 5.59 -1.13
C TRP A 382 3.02 5.48 -0.13
N GLY A 383 2.30 4.35 -0.12
CA GLY A 383 1.22 4.09 0.82
C GLY A 383 1.66 4.16 2.28
N VAL A 384 2.81 3.55 2.61
CA VAL A 384 3.29 3.61 4.00
C VAL A 384 3.84 4.99 4.39
N ALA A 385 4.38 5.78 3.45
CA ALA A 385 4.73 7.18 3.70
C ALA A 385 3.49 8.02 4.04
N MET A 386 2.39 7.81 3.31
CA MET A 386 1.11 8.48 3.61
C MET A 386 0.53 8.05 4.95
N LEU A 387 0.62 6.77 5.31
CA LEU A 387 0.15 6.26 6.60
C LEU A 387 0.91 6.89 7.78
N ILE A 388 2.23 6.97 7.73
CA ILE A 388 3.01 7.64 8.80
C ILE A 388 2.76 9.14 8.83
N ARG A 389 2.63 9.80 7.68
CA ARG A 389 2.23 11.20 7.58
C ARG A 389 0.90 11.43 8.31
N ASN A 390 -0.13 10.68 7.95
CA ASN A 390 -1.47 10.84 8.52
C ASN A 390 -1.49 10.59 10.04
N LYS A 391 -0.77 9.58 10.50
CA LYS A 391 -0.60 9.31 11.93
C LYS A 391 0.06 10.48 12.67
N ILE A 392 1.03 11.15 12.06
CA ILE A 392 1.73 12.30 12.67
C ILE A 392 0.87 13.56 12.67
N ILE A 393 0.20 13.87 11.55
CA ILE A 393 -0.65 15.05 11.44
C ILE A 393 -2.05 14.86 12.05
N GLY A 394 -2.46 13.63 12.33
CA GLY A 394 -3.70 13.29 13.04
C GLY A 394 -4.94 13.23 12.16
N ILE A 395 -4.79 12.66 10.94
CA ILE A 395 -5.87 12.29 10.02
C ILE A 395 -6.19 10.82 10.17
#